data_38049fc36bd52e4892b441b9d351afb0
#
_entry.id   38049fc36bd52e4892b441b9d351afb0
#
_cell.length_a   1.000
_cell.length_b   1.000
_cell.length_c   1.000
_cell.angle_alpha   90.00
_cell.angle_beta   90.00
_cell.angle_gamma   90.00
#
_symmetry.space_group_name_H-M   'P 1'
#
loop_
_entity.id
_entity.type
_entity.pdbx_description
1 polymer ?
#
loop_
_entity_poly.entity_id
_entity_poly.type
_entity_poly.pdbx_seq_one_letter_code
_entity_poly.pdbx_strand_id
1 'polypeptide(L)'
;MRRLGAFGAVAAVLLLAACSNAGQPFNTPNAAPVCIAAAGLQARLLDLRALDPATATKEDVQAAAYGVYGAWQTLESQARVNAENEAVQFGLTAKALQDGYNALPEGTSPQDAATQLQPQIQAVQSSWTTLNSKLGCPEMTPAPA
;
A
#
# COMPACT_ATOMS: atom_id res chain seq x y z
N MET A 1 40.42 0.47 -64.19
CA MET A 1 39.83 -0.91 -64.15
C MET A 1 39.20 -1.13 -62.81
N ARG A 2 37.83 -1.21 -62.81
CA ARG A 2 37.01 -2.29 -62.19
C ARG A 2 37.30 -2.54 -60.67
N ARG A 3 36.39 -2.61 -59.78
CA ARG A 3 34.93 -2.82 -59.70
C ARG A 3 34.52 -2.72 -58.21
N LEU A 4 33.35 -2.21 -57.95
CA LEU A 4 32.23 -2.83 -57.23
C LEU A 4 32.61 -3.49 -55.89
N GLY A 5 32.03 -3.15 -54.79
CA GLY A 5 30.66 -2.95 -54.41
C GLY A 5 30.37 -3.97 -53.33
N ALA A 6 29.95 -3.60 -52.18
CA ALA A 6 29.24 -4.46 -51.27
C ALA A 6 28.35 -3.61 -50.35
N PHE A 7 27.07 -3.70 -50.57
CA PHE A 7 26.03 -3.25 -49.67
C PHE A 7 26.14 -4.03 -48.38
N GLY A 8 26.39 -3.36 -47.27
CA GLY A 8 26.26 -3.91 -45.93
C GLY A 8 25.01 -3.37 -45.30
N ALA A 9 24.00 -4.19 -45.19
CA ALA A 9 22.71 -3.92 -44.57
C ALA A 9 22.92 -3.46 -43.13
N VAL A 10 22.48 -2.22 -42.85
CA VAL A 10 22.29 -1.73 -41.50
C VAL A 10 21.02 -2.41 -40.92
N ALA A 11 21.22 -3.47 -40.19
CA ALA A 11 20.19 -4.04 -39.37
C ALA A 11 19.91 -3.08 -38.20
N ALA A 12 18.84 -2.27 -38.36
CA ALA A 12 18.30 -1.50 -37.26
C ALA A 12 17.69 -2.47 -36.24
N VAL A 13 18.46 -2.77 -35.22
CA VAL A 13 17.93 -3.45 -34.03
C VAL A 13 17.07 -2.42 -33.29
N LEU A 14 15.77 -2.48 -33.52
CA LEU A 14 14.76 -1.85 -32.68
C LEU A 14 14.82 -2.54 -31.32
N LEU A 15 15.59 -2.00 -30.40
CA LEU A 15 15.46 -2.27 -28.98
C LEU A 15 14.10 -1.71 -28.56
N LEU A 16 13.10 -2.58 -28.59
CA LEU A 16 11.87 -2.40 -27.83
C LEU A 16 12.30 -2.35 -26.36
N ALA A 17 12.48 -1.14 -25.86
CA ALA A 17 12.50 -0.88 -24.44
C ALA A 17 11.13 -1.31 -23.91
N ALA A 18 11.01 -2.56 -23.49
CA ALA A 18 9.96 -3.00 -22.63
C ALA A 18 10.12 -2.19 -21.35
N CYS A 19 9.41 -1.06 -21.25
CA CYS A 19 9.14 -0.41 -19.98
C CYS A 19 8.41 -1.45 -19.12
N SER A 20 9.19 -2.20 -18.39
CA SER A 20 8.69 -3.03 -17.31
C SER A 20 8.05 -2.06 -16.32
N ASN A 21 6.73 -1.93 -16.34
CA ASN A 21 5.93 -1.36 -15.27
C ASN A 21 6.02 -2.30 -14.04
N ALA A 22 7.22 -2.58 -13.58
CA ALA A 22 7.48 -3.25 -12.33
C ALA A 22 7.18 -2.25 -11.21
N GLY A 23 5.91 -2.10 -10.86
CA GLY A 23 5.52 -1.19 -9.77
C GLY A 23 4.05 -0.80 -9.74
N GLN A 24 3.23 -1.23 -10.68
CA GLN A 24 1.79 -1.01 -10.61
C GLN A 24 1.05 -2.35 -10.68
N PRO A 25 0.89 -3.06 -9.57
CA PRO A 25 0.19 -4.35 -9.54
C PRO A 25 -1.32 -4.23 -9.85
N PHE A 26 -1.87 -3.00 -10.05
CA PHE A 26 -3.31 -2.75 -10.01
C PHE A 26 -3.89 -2.03 -11.22
N ASN A 27 -3.16 -1.93 -12.32
CA ASN A 27 -3.72 -1.42 -13.57
C ASN A 27 -4.40 -2.55 -14.37
N THR A 28 -5.32 -3.29 -13.74
CA THR A 28 -6.29 -4.05 -14.52
C THR A 28 -7.32 -3.06 -15.04
N PRO A 29 -7.49 -2.93 -16.36
CA PRO A 29 -8.37 -1.93 -16.96
C PRO A 29 -9.85 -2.04 -16.57
N ASN A 30 -10.21 -3.03 -15.77
CA ASN A 30 -11.55 -3.31 -15.27
C ASN A 30 -11.65 -3.43 -13.74
N ALA A 31 -10.62 -3.05 -12.99
CA ALA A 31 -10.75 -3.06 -11.53
C ALA A 31 -11.75 -1.98 -11.09
N ALA A 32 -12.74 -2.36 -10.28
CA ALA A 32 -13.67 -1.41 -9.69
C ALA A 32 -12.89 -0.31 -8.94
N PRO A 33 -13.30 0.97 -9.01
CA PRO A 33 -12.60 2.07 -8.33
C PRO A 33 -12.35 1.80 -6.84
N VAL A 34 -13.28 1.09 -6.17
CA VAL A 34 -13.13 0.68 -4.77
C VAL A 34 -11.92 -0.24 -4.57
N CYS A 35 -11.66 -1.16 -5.52
CA CYS A 35 -10.52 -2.07 -5.41
C CYS A 35 -9.18 -1.36 -5.67
N ILE A 36 -9.16 -0.32 -6.49
CA ILE A 36 -7.98 0.52 -6.69
C ILE A 36 -7.65 1.29 -5.40
N ALA A 37 -8.65 1.89 -4.77
CA ALA A 37 -8.48 2.57 -3.49
C ALA A 37 -8.11 1.60 -2.36
N ALA A 38 -8.72 0.39 -2.33
CA ALA A 38 -8.39 -0.69 -1.41
C ALA A 38 -6.91 -1.13 -1.54
N ALA A 39 -6.40 -1.16 -2.79
CA ALA A 39 -4.99 -1.43 -3.06
C ALA A 39 -4.05 -0.40 -2.41
N GLY A 40 -4.40 0.88 -2.50
CA GLY A 40 -3.65 1.95 -1.85
C GLY A 40 -3.59 1.79 -0.33
N LEU A 41 -4.72 1.43 0.28
CA LEU A 41 -4.77 1.16 1.73
C LEU A 41 -3.97 -0.09 2.10
N GLN A 42 -4.07 -1.16 1.32
CA GLN A 42 -3.27 -2.37 1.52
C GLN A 42 -1.77 -2.08 1.50
N ALA A 43 -1.29 -1.23 0.59
CA ALA A 43 0.10 -0.83 0.55
C ALA A 43 0.53 -0.15 1.86
N ARG A 44 -0.29 0.76 2.42
CA ARG A 44 0.00 1.40 3.71
C ARG A 44 0.01 0.44 4.90
N LEU A 45 -0.84 -0.59 4.85
CA LEU A 45 -0.83 -1.65 5.86
C LEU A 45 0.42 -2.53 5.78
N LEU A 46 0.94 -2.73 4.57
CA LEU A 46 2.23 -3.42 4.37
C LEU A 46 3.40 -2.56 4.86
N ASP A 47 3.42 -1.26 4.56
CA ASP A 47 4.42 -0.33 5.09
C ASP A 47 4.44 -0.35 6.62
N LEU A 48 3.26 -0.32 7.26
CA LEU A 48 3.13 -0.41 8.72
C LEU A 48 3.68 -1.73 9.28
N ARG A 49 3.49 -2.84 8.58
CA ARG A 49 4.03 -4.15 8.99
C ARG A 49 5.53 -4.27 8.78
N ALA A 50 6.06 -3.58 7.77
CA ALA A 50 7.47 -3.62 7.42
C ALA A 50 8.34 -2.74 8.34
N LEU A 51 7.74 -1.94 9.23
CA LEU A 51 8.50 -1.16 10.20
C LEU A 51 9.31 -2.08 11.10
N ASP A 52 10.62 -1.96 11.01
CA ASP A 52 11.55 -2.62 11.93
C ASP A 52 11.76 -1.71 13.17
N PRO A 53 11.28 -2.12 14.35
CA PRO A 53 11.42 -1.31 15.56
C PRO A 53 12.88 -0.98 15.93
N ALA A 54 13.85 -1.77 15.43
CA ALA A 54 15.26 -1.54 15.74
C ALA A 54 15.89 -0.43 14.88
N THR A 55 15.32 -0.15 13.70
CA THR A 55 15.87 0.81 12.73
C THR A 55 14.93 1.95 12.38
N ALA A 56 13.63 1.79 12.63
CA ALA A 56 12.63 2.82 12.36
C ALA A 56 12.88 4.09 13.17
N THR A 57 12.64 5.23 12.55
CA THR A 57 12.63 6.53 13.23
C THR A 57 11.22 6.83 13.76
N LYS A 58 11.11 7.85 14.62
CA LYS A 58 9.80 8.34 15.11
C LYS A 58 8.93 8.82 13.92
N GLU A 59 9.56 9.45 12.97
CA GLU A 59 8.93 9.94 11.74
C GLU A 59 8.39 8.81 10.88
N ASP A 60 9.08 7.68 10.81
CA ASP A 60 8.62 6.48 10.08
C ASP A 60 7.37 5.89 10.72
N VAL A 61 7.36 5.78 12.06
CA VAL A 61 6.18 5.30 12.80
C VAL A 61 4.99 6.25 12.62
N GLN A 62 5.25 7.56 12.66
CA GLN A 62 4.23 8.58 12.39
C GLN A 62 3.67 8.44 10.99
N ALA A 63 4.55 8.42 9.99
CA ALA A 63 4.16 8.35 8.58
C ALA A 63 3.31 7.10 8.30
N ALA A 64 3.65 5.96 8.91
CA ALA A 64 2.89 4.73 8.77
C ALA A 64 1.50 4.83 9.41
N ALA A 65 1.39 5.33 10.66
CA ALA A 65 0.11 5.48 11.34
C ALA A 65 -0.83 6.45 10.61
N TYR A 66 -0.31 7.60 10.20
CA TYR A 66 -1.08 8.61 9.45
C TYR A 66 -1.38 8.15 8.01
N GLY A 67 -0.46 7.40 7.39
CA GLY A 67 -0.63 6.87 6.05
C GLY A 67 -1.81 5.91 5.94
N VAL A 68 -2.02 5.05 6.94
CA VAL A 68 -3.19 4.16 7.01
C VAL A 68 -4.48 4.97 7.08
N TYR A 69 -4.57 5.96 7.97
CA TYR A 69 -5.78 6.76 8.10
C TYR A 69 -6.06 7.62 6.86
N GLY A 70 -5.03 8.22 6.26
CA GLY A 70 -5.18 8.99 5.02
C GLY A 70 -5.63 8.15 3.83
N ALA A 71 -5.09 6.94 3.67
CA ALA A 71 -5.55 6.02 2.64
C ALA A 71 -6.98 5.54 2.90
N TRP A 72 -7.36 5.34 4.17
CA TRP A 72 -8.74 5.06 4.54
C TRP A 72 -9.71 6.17 4.10
N GLN A 73 -9.40 7.42 4.37
CA GLN A 73 -10.25 8.55 3.96
C GLN A 73 -10.52 8.55 2.43
N THR A 74 -9.58 8.09 1.64
CA THR A 74 -9.75 7.96 0.18
C THR A 74 -10.72 6.83 -0.19
N LEU A 75 -10.71 5.72 0.56
CA LEU A 75 -11.55 4.55 0.32
C LEU A 75 -12.95 4.70 0.94
N GLU A 76 -13.09 5.44 2.03
CA GLU A 76 -14.24 5.42 2.95
C GLU A 76 -15.59 5.55 2.25
N SER A 77 -15.75 6.53 1.37
CA SER A 77 -17.03 6.79 0.70
C SER A 77 -17.48 5.60 -0.16
N GLN A 78 -16.55 4.96 -0.85
CA GLN A 78 -16.83 3.79 -1.70
C GLN A 78 -17.02 2.52 -0.87
N ALA A 79 -16.27 2.37 0.21
CA ALA A 79 -16.40 1.23 1.12
C ALA A 79 -17.76 1.23 1.83
N ARG A 80 -18.25 2.39 2.27
CA ARG A 80 -19.56 2.53 2.92
C ARG A 80 -20.72 2.12 2.02
N VAL A 81 -20.65 2.33 0.73
CA VAL A 81 -21.67 1.89 -0.23
C VAL A 81 -21.73 0.37 -0.33
N ASN A 82 -20.61 -0.31 -0.21
CA ASN A 82 -20.49 -1.74 -0.46
C ASN A 82 -20.47 -2.59 0.83
N ALA A 83 -20.00 -2.03 1.95
CA ALA A 83 -19.78 -2.73 3.22
C ALA A 83 -19.84 -1.74 4.40
N GLU A 84 -21.00 -1.13 4.65
CA GLU A 84 -21.15 0.00 5.59
C GLU A 84 -20.64 -0.33 7.00
N ASN A 85 -21.06 -1.45 7.56
CA ASN A 85 -20.70 -1.82 8.93
C ASN A 85 -19.19 -2.07 9.07
N GLU A 86 -18.62 -2.82 8.14
CA GLU A 86 -17.18 -3.13 8.11
C GLU A 86 -16.35 -1.87 7.83
N ALA A 87 -16.87 -0.97 6.99
CA ALA A 87 -16.25 0.34 6.72
C ALA A 87 -16.21 1.21 7.98
N VAL A 88 -17.31 1.28 8.74
CA VAL A 88 -17.35 2.01 10.02
C VAL A 88 -16.36 1.40 11.02
N GLN A 89 -16.33 0.08 11.16
CA GLN A 89 -15.41 -0.59 12.09
C GLN A 89 -13.95 -0.35 11.70
N PHE A 90 -13.61 -0.45 10.40
CA PHE A 90 -12.26 -0.14 9.94
C PHE A 90 -11.88 1.32 10.23
N GLY A 91 -12.76 2.27 9.94
CA GLY A 91 -12.52 3.69 10.21
C GLY A 91 -12.23 3.97 11.69
N LEU A 92 -12.95 3.32 12.60
CA LEU A 92 -12.72 3.44 14.04
C LEU A 92 -11.34 2.89 14.45
N THR A 93 -10.94 1.73 13.92
CA THR A 93 -9.63 1.15 14.25
C THR A 93 -8.47 1.94 13.63
N ALA A 94 -8.61 2.44 12.38
CA ALA A 94 -7.61 3.29 11.75
C ALA A 94 -7.43 4.62 12.48
N LYS A 95 -8.54 5.23 12.94
CA LYS A 95 -8.47 6.42 13.79
C LYS A 95 -7.83 6.13 15.14
N ALA A 96 -8.17 5.01 15.78
CA ALA A 96 -7.57 4.62 17.06
C ALA A 96 -6.05 4.42 16.97
N LEU A 97 -5.54 3.93 15.85
CA LEU A 97 -4.10 3.83 15.60
C LEU A 97 -3.45 5.23 15.55
N GLN A 98 -4.05 6.18 14.82
CA GLN A 98 -3.57 7.54 14.75
C GLN A 98 -3.63 8.25 16.10
N ASP A 99 -4.74 8.12 16.82
CA ASP A 99 -4.93 8.72 18.14
C ASP A 99 -3.95 8.10 19.15
N GLY A 100 -3.72 6.78 19.07
CA GLY A 100 -2.73 6.09 19.88
C GLY A 100 -1.32 6.63 19.68
N TYR A 101 -0.94 6.87 18.41
CA TYR A 101 0.34 7.52 18.12
C TYR A 101 0.43 8.93 18.74
N ASN A 102 -0.62 9.73 18.60
CA ASN A 102 -0.66 11.09 19.14
C ASN A 102 -0.62 11.14 20.68
N ALA A 103 -1.06 10.06 21.33
CA ALA A 103 -1.06 9.94 22.79
C ALA A 103 0.29 9.43 23.37
N LEU A 104 1.24 9.07 22.50
CA LEU A 104 2.57 8.64 22.97
C LEU A 104 3.29 9.79 23.67
N PRO A 105 3.94 9.54 24.82
CA PRO A 105 4.74 10.53 25.52
C PRO A 105 5.84 11.13 24.64
N GLU A 106 6.18 12.38 24.88
CA GLU A 106 7.35 12.99 24.23
C GLU A 106 8.61 12.18 24.59
N GLY A 107 9.45 11.91 23.60
CA GLY A 107 10.67 11.13 23.78
C GLY A 107 10.48 9.61 23.77
N THR A 108 9.25 9.10 23.53
CA THR A 108 9.03 7.66 23.30
C THR A 108 9.94 7.17 22.19
N SER A 109 10.72 6.11 22.45
CA SER A 109 11.55 5.50 21.41
C SER A 109 10.69 4.82 20.34
N PRO A 110 11.19 4.67 19.10
CA PRO A 110 10.44 3.96 18.05
C PRO A 110 10.05 2.53 18.46
N GLN A 111 10.93 1.84 19.19
CA GLN A 111 10.68 0.49 19.69
C GLN A 111 9.54 0.45 20.72
N ASP A 112 9.55 1.42 21.66
CA ASP A 112 8.46 1.52 22.64
C ASP A 112 7.16 1.94 21.98
N ALA A 113 7.20 2.85 21.01
CA ALA A 113 6.06 3.26 20.22
C ALA A 113 5.44 2.06 19.49
N ALA A 114 6.24 1.26 18.79
CA ALA A 114 5.79 0.07 18.10
C ALA A 114 5.14 -0.94 19.06
N THR A 115 5.74 -1.12 20.25
CA THR A 115 5.21 -2.01 21.29
C THR A 115 3.87 -1.51 21.84
N GLN A 116 3.77 -0.21 22.15
CA GLN A 116 2.55 0.40 22.69
C GLN A 116 1.41 0.42 21.67
N LEU A 117 1.72 0.56 20.39
CA LEU A 117 0.73 0.58 19.28
C LEU A 117 0.35 -0.82 18.79
N GLN A 118 1.01 -1.87 19.23
CA GLN A 118 0.77 -3.24 18.77
C GLN A 118 -0.71 -3.67 18.83
N PRO A 119 -1.49 -3.38 19.90
CA PRO A 119 -2.92 -3.72 19.92
C PRO A 119 -3.72 -3.00 18.81
N GLN A 120 -3.45 -1.72 18.56
CA GLN A 120 -4.11 -0.94 17.52
C GLN A 120 -3.72 -1.44 16.13
N ILE A 121 -2.45 -1.79 15.91
CA ILE A 121 -1.96 -2.37 14.67
C ILE A 121 -2.69 -3.69 14.36
N GLN A 122 -2.83 -4.57 15.35
CA GLN A 122 -3.56 -5.82 15.19
C GLN A 122 -5.06 -5.59 14.91
N ALA A 123 -5.68 -4.63 15.60
CA ALA A 123 -7.08 -4.29 15.38
C ALA A 123 -7.32 -3.77 13.95
N VAL A 124 -6.46 -2.89 13.44
CA VAL A 124 -6.51 -2.40 12.05
C VAL A 124 -6.36 -3.54 11.05
N GLN A 125 -5.41 -4.46 11.28
CA GLN A 125 -5.20 -5.60 10.38
C GLN A 125 -6.41 -6.55 10.35
N SER A 126 -6.99 -6.83 11.50
CA SER A 126 -8.17 -7.71 11.61
C SER A 126 -9.39 -7.08 10.94
N SER A 127 -9.65 -5.80 11.20
CA SER A 127 -10.76 -5.07 10.59
C SER A 127 -10.58 -4.91 9.08
N TRP A 128 -9.34 -4.74 8.61
CA TRP A 128 -9.02 -4.73 7.18
C TRP A 128 -9.37 -6.05 6.50
N THR A 129 -8.96 -7.18 7.09
CA THR A 129 -9.26 -8.50 6.53
C THR A 129 -10.76 -8.69 6.35
N THR A 130 -11.55 -8.27 7.34
CA THR A 130 -13.02 -8.35 7.29
C THR A 130 -13.58 -7.44 6.21
N LEU A 131 -13.15 -6.17 6.16
CA LEU A 131 -13.60 -5.22 5.15
C LEU A 131 -13.24 -5.67 3.74
N ASN A 132 -11.98 -6.06 3.50
CA ASN A 132 -11.51 -6.46 2.17
C ASN A 132 -12.29 -7.68 1.64
N SER A 133 -12.62 -8.64 2.51
CA SER A 133 -13.44 -9.80 2.12
C SER A 133 -14.86 -9.39 1.69
N LYS A 134 -15.42 -8.34 2.29
CA LYS A 134 -16.75 -7.81 1.94
C LYS A 134 -16.73 -6.98 0.67
N LEU A 135 -15.65 -6.26 0.40
CA LEU A 135 -15.49 -5.50 -0.83
C LEU A 135 -15.35 -6.40 -2.06
N GLY A 136 -15.03 -7.68 -1.87
CA GLY A 136 -14.85 -8.65 -2.96
C GLY A 136 -13.68 -8.32 -3.88
N CYS A 137 -12.72 -7.53 -3.40
CA CYS A 137 -11.52 -7.23 -4.15
C CYS A 137 -10.61 -8.47 -4.19
N PRO A 138 -9.97 -8.74 -5.36
CA PRO A 138 -9.03 -9.85 -5.44
C PRO A 138 -7.92 -9.66 -4.42
N GLU A 139 -7.52 -10.75 -3.75
CA GLU A 139 -6.37 -10.71 -2.85
C GLU A 139 -5.13 -10.25 -3.61
N MET A 140 -4.62 -9.12 -3.18
CA MET A 140 -3.40 -8.55 -3.73
C MET A 140 -2.23 -9.21 -3.03
N THR A 141 -1.80 -10.33 -3.59
CA THR A 141 -0.56 -10.97 -3.16
C THR A 141 0.57 -9.97 -3.42
N PRO A 142 1.38 -9.61 -2.41
CA PRO A 142 2.56 -8.79 -2.67
C PRO A 142 3.42 -9.52 -3.70
N ALA A 143 3.89 -8.77 -4.71
CA ALA A 143 4.86 -9.34 -5.64
C ALA A 143 6.05 -9.87 -4.84
N PRO A 144 6.55 -11.08 -5.15
CA PRO A 144 7.75 -11.58 -4.50
C PRO A 144 8.89 -10.60 -4.74
N ALA A 145 9.59 -10.26 -3.66
CA ALA A 145 10.74 -9.36 -3.68
C ALA A 145 11.93 -10.00 -4.45
#